data_50ffa04a93e8cbf9c378d16756c1478d
#
_entry.id   50ffa04a93e8cbf9c378d16756c1478d
#
_cell.length_a   1.000
_cell.length_b   1.000
_cell.length_c   1.000
_cell.angle_alpha   90.00
_cell.angle_beta   90.00
_cell.angle_gamma   90.00
#
_symmetry.space_group_name_H-M   'P 1'
#
loop_
_entity.id
_entity.type
_entity.pdbx_description
1 polymer ?
#
loop_
_entity_poly.entity_id
_entity_poly.type
_entity_poly.pdbx_seq_one_letter_code
_entity_poly.pdbx_strand_id
1 'polypeptide(L)'
;AIRGKKTDKKDAKWIADLFKHDLVAGSFMPPAGIRQLRDLMRYRFKLTCFKSSEKNRLQNCLTVSNIQLGNVVSDTFGKSAQAILDKLLENPADTSFDLEPLVYKSLKKKLPELRDAIDGYITPEQAGKLKVIKAHYENLESRKAELEELILALAAPYQQELTILQTAPGISSPFTAIGIISEICTNMEAFPSAKHLCSWAGLTPTNNESAGKKKSVRVSKAGCYIKPLLVQCANAVVKSTKHPEMRNRYLRLKKRRGHKKAIIAIARMLLTALYYMLKNGENYNAELYRKSDLPPVDREITVEQALMIARNQGYKIKSATA
;
A
#
# COMPACT_ATOMS: atom_id res chain seq x y z
N ALA A 1 -12.63 13.30 -33.89
CA ALA A 1 -11.18 13.09 -33.81
C ALA A 1 -10.51 14.07 -34.79
N ILE A 2 -9.65 14.95 -34.28
CA ILE A 2 -8.89 15.90 -35.12
C ILE A 2 -7.88 15.10 -35.93
N ARG A 3 -8.06 15.04 -37.25
CA ARG A 3 -7.10 14.43 -38.17
C ARG A 3 -5.92 15.39 -38.38
N GLY A 4 -4.69 14.90 -38.16
CA GLY A 4 -3.47 15.66 -38.39
C GLY A 4 -2.38 15.39 -37.36
N LYS A 5 -1.16 15.91 -37.63
CA LYS A 5 -0.02 15.78 -36.74
C LYS A 5 -0.29 16.53 -35.45
N LYS A 6 -0.30 15.82 -34.33
CA LYS A 6 -0.50 16.38 -32.99
C LYS A 6 0.75 17.17 -32.58
N THR A 7 0.57 18.43 -32.18
CA THR A 7 1.66 19.29 -31.66
C THR A 7 1.14 20.07 -30.46
N ASP A 8 2.01 20.37 -29.52
CA ASP A 8 1.66 21.10 -28.30
C ASP A 8 1.02 22.46 -28.59
N LYS A 9 1.46 23.16 -29.66
CA LYS A 9 0.85 24.43 -30.08
C LYS A 9 -0.61 24.27 -30.53
N LYS A 10 -0.92 23.19 -31.28
CA LYS A 10 -2.31 22.91 -31.70
C LYS A 10 -3.17 22.50 -30.52
N ASP A 11 -2.63 21.69 -29.60
CA ASP A 11 -3.34 21.27 -28.40
C ASP A 11 -3.61 22.48 -27.50
N ALA A 12 -2.63 23.36 -27.27
CA ALA A 12 -2.80 24.59 -26.47
C ALA A 12 -3.88 25.50 -27.06
N LYS A 13 -3.85 25.75 -28.39
CA LYS A 13 -4.89 26.53 -29.04
C LYS A 13 -6.27 25.91 -28.89
N TRP A 14 -6.39 24.61 -29.09
CA TRP A 14 -7.65 23.89 -28.95
C TRP A 14 -8.20 23.94 -27.53
N ILE A 15 -7.32 23.79 -26.50
CA ILE A 15 -7.70 23.92 -25.10
C ILE A 15 -8.18 25.35 -24.81
N ALA A 16 -7.50 26.35 -25.32
CA ALA A 16 -7.90 27.76 -25.20
C ALA A 16 -9.27 28.04 -25.86
N ASP A 17 -9.51 27.50 -27.03
CA ASP A 17 -10.81 27.63 -27.73
C ASP A 17 -11.94 26.94 -26.93
N LEU A 18 -11.69 25.71 -26.38
CA LEU A 18 -12.67 25.04 -25.54
C LEU A 18 -12.96 25.81 -24.23
N PHE A 19 -11.93 26.40 -23.63
CA PHE A 19 -12.07 27.22 -22.43
C PHE A 19 -12.86 28.49 -22.69
N LYS A 20 -12.60 29.18 -23.83
CA LYS A 20 -13.34 30.38 -24.27
C LYS A 20 -14.85 30.11 -24.44
N HIS A 21 -15.22 28.90 -24.84
CA HIS A 21 -16.61 28.48 -25.03
C HIS A 21 -17.23 27.78 -23.82
N ASP A 22 -16.59 27.85 -22.64
CA ASP A 22 -17.04 27.22 -21.39
C ASP A 22 -17.29 25.69 -21.50
N LEU A 23 -16.57 25.04 -22.42
CA LEU A 23 -16.65 23.60 -22.65
C LEU A 23 -15.67 22.77 -21.79
N VAL A 24 -14.87 23.45 -20.96
CA VAL A 24 -13.93 22.80 -20.04
C VAL A 24 -14.55 22.74 -18.67
N ALA A 25 -14.96 21.56 -18.24
CA ALA A 25 -15.44 21.36 -16.89
C ALA A 25 -14.33 21.64 -15.87
N GLY A 26 -14.60 22.47 -14.86
CA GLY A 26 -13.68 22.76 -13.76
C GLY A 26 -13.32 21.50 -12.98
N SER A 27 -12.05 21.36 -12.61
CA SER A 27 -11.65 20.29 -11.70
C SER A 27 -11.76 20.73 -10.24
N PHE A 28 -12.02 19.77 -9.36
CA PHE A 28 -12.09 20.03 -7.93
C PHE A 28 -10.76 20.58 -7.40
N MET A 29 -10.82 21.80 -6.80
CA MET A 29 -9.70 22.46 -6.14
C MET A 29 -9.94 22.50 -4.63
N PRO A 30 -9.17 21.75 -3.83
CA PRO A 30 -9.28 21.80 -2.38
C PRO A 30 -8.94 23.18 -1.80
N PRO A 31 -9.43 23.51 -0.59
CA PRO A 31 -8.99 24.70 0.16
C PRO A 31 -7.47 24.77 0.33
N ALA A 32 -6.93 25.97 0.53
CA ALA A 32 -5.49 26.21 0.59
C ALA A 32 -4.78 25.32 1.62
N GLY A 33 -5.32 25.21 2.85
CA GLY A 33 -4.73 24.35 3.90
C GLY A 33 -4.65 22.87 3.49
N ILE A 34 -5.68 22.33 2.83
CA ILE A 34 -5.65 20.96 2.32
C ILE A 34 -4.63 20.79 1.19
N ARG A 35 -4.45 21.81 0.33
CA ARG A 35 -3.44 21.77 -0.73
C ARG A 35 -2.01 21.76 -0.17
N GLN A 36 -1.76 22.58 0.85
CA GLN A 36 -0.48 22.60 1.57
C GLN A 36 -0.22 21.24 2.25
N LEU A 37 -1.21 20.72 2.96
CA LEU A 37 -1.12 19.39 3.58
C LEU A 37 -0.86 18.28 2.56
N ARG A 38 -1.51 18.34 1.40
CA ARG A 38 -1.28 17.41 0.29
C ARG A 38 0.15 17.46 -0.22
N ASP A 39 0.71 18.65 -0.39
CA ASP A 39 2.08 18.82 -0.86
C ASP A 39 3.08 18.19 0.12
N LEU A 40 2.96 18.50 1.42
CA LEU A 40 3.81 17.92 2.46
C LEU A 40 3.66 16.40 2.56
N MET A 41 2.43 15.86 2.47
CA MET A 41 2.18 14.41 2.49
C MET A 41 2.79 13.70 1.28
N ARG A 42 2.75 14.31 0.10
CA ARG A 42 3.39 13.78 -1.11
C ARG A 42 4.90 13.84 -0.99
N TYR A 43 5.46 14.88 -0.39
CA TYR A 43 6.89 14.95 -0.10
C TYR A 43 7.32 13.90 0.93
N ARG A 44 6.54 13.71 2.01
CA ARG A 44 6.75 12.62 2.96
C ARG A 44 6.80 11.24 2.27
N PHE A 45 5.91 11.01 1.32
CA PHE A 45 5.93 9.79 0.50
C PHE A 45 7.23 9.66 -0.31
N LYS A 46 7.73 10.76 -0.90
CA LYS A 46 9.01 10.77 -1.62
C LYS A 46 10.19 10.45 -0.70
N LEU A 47 10.24 11.02 0.50
CA LEU A 47 11.28 10.67 1.49
C LEU A 47 11.24 9.18 1.85
N THR A 48 10.04 8.60 1.99
CA THR A 48 9.89 7.15 2.21
C THR A 48 10.42 6.32 1.04
N CYS A 49 10.21 6.77 -0.20
CA CYS A 49 10.77 6.13 -1.39
C CYS A 49 12.31 6.22 -1.41
N PHE A 50 12.89 7.39 -1.07
CA PHE A 50 14.35 7.55 -0.98
C PHE A 50 14.94 6.63 0.08
N LYS A 51 14.34 6.54 1.28
CA LYS A 51 14.76 5.57 2.31
C LYS A 51 14.75 4.13 1.79
N SER A 52 13.71 3.72 1.08
CA SER A 52 13.64 2.39 0.48
C SER A 52 14.73 2.16 -0.56
N SER A 53 15.08 3.20 -1.32
CA SER A 53 16.18 3.15 -2.28
C SER A 53 17.54 2.97 -1.58
N GLU A 54 17.76 3.64 -0.45
CA GLU A 54 19.00 3.44 0.34
C GLU A 54 19.07 2.04 0.95
N LYS A 55 17.93 1.50 1.45
CA LYS A 55 17.87 0.10 1.90
C LYS A 55 18.30 -0.88 0.80
N ASN A 56 17.81 -0.68 -0.42
CA ASN A 56 18.17 -1.53 -1.55
C ASN A 56 19.67 -1.36 -1.93
N ARG A 57 20.20 -0.13 -1.88
CA ARG A 57 21.62 0.12 -2.15
C ARG A 57 22.53 -0.56 -1.13
N LEU A 58 22.18 -0.47 0.16
CA LEU A 58 22.89 -1.17 1.23
C LEU A 58 22.87 -2.68 0.98
N GLN A 59 21.70 -3.26 0.71
CA GLN A 59 21.57 -4.69 0.44
C GLN A 59 22.41 -5.12 -0.77
N ASN A 60 22.40 -4.33 -1.85
CA ASN A 60 23.23 -4.62 -3.03
C ASN A 60 24.73 -4.55 -2.70
N CYS A 61 25.17 -3.58 -1.90
CA CYS A 61 26.55 -3.47 -1.44
C CYS A 61 26.98 -4.70 -0.64
N LEU A 62 26.16 -5.14 0.31
CA LEU A 62 26.42 -6.34 1.10
C LEU A 62 26.48 -7.59 0.22
N THR A 63 25.57 -7.72 -0.75
CA THR A 63 25.56 -8.85 -1.69
C THR A 63 26.85 -8.90 -2.54
N VAL A 64 27.35 -7.77 -3.02
CA VAL A 64 28.62 -7.69 -3.77
C VAL A 64 29.81 -8.10 -2.90
N SER A 65 29.75 -7.84 -1.60
CA SER A 65 30.75 -8.22 -0.61
C SER A 65 30.58 -9.66 -0.07
N ASN A 66 29.69 -10.46 -0.65
CA ASN A 66 29.27 -11.80 -0.19
C ASN A 66 28.73 -11.81 1.24
N ILE A 67 28.16 -10.70 1.72
CA ILE A 67 27.51 -10.59 3.03
C ILE A 67 26.00 -10.72 2.84
N GLN A 68 25.42 -11.78 3.40
CA GLN A 68 24.04 -12.16 3.15
C GLN A 68 23.12 -11.95 4.37
N LEU A 69 23.37 -10.89 5.15
CA LEU A 69 22.57 -10.56 6.34
C LEU A 69 21.06 -10.54 6.09
N GLY A 70 20.63 -10.05 4.92
CA GLY A 70 19.21 -10.00 4.55
C GLY A 70 18.50 -11.35 4.44
N ASN A 71 19.24 -12.47 4.37
CA ASN A 71 18.65 -13.81 4.35
C ASN A 71 18.31 -14.31 5.77
N VAL A 72 18.97 -13.80 6.80
CA VAL A 72 18.81 -14.22 8.19
C VAL A 72 17.98 -13.24 8.99
N VAL A 73 18.17 -11.92 8.77
CA VAL A 73 17.44 -10.87 9.46
C VAL A 73 16.24 -10.40 8.64
N SER A 74 15.17 -10.05 9.34
CA SER A 74 13.94 -9.51 8.67
C SER A 74 14.10 -8.07 8.18
N ASP A 75 14.99 -7.28 8.80
CA ASP A 75 15.31 -5.90 8.41
C ASP A 75 16.80 -5.62 8.64
N THR A 76 17.51 -5.32 7.57
CA THR A 76 18.94 -4.96 7.61
C THR A 76 19.22 -3.61 8.29
N PHE A 77 18.18 -2.79 8.52
CA PHE A 77 18.25 -1.57 9.34
C PHE A 77 17.74 -1.78 10.79
N GLY A 78 17.44 -3.02 11.17
CA GLY A 78 17.12 -3.36 12.56
C GLY A 78 18.35 -3.31 13.49
N LYS A 79 18.13 -3.13 14.79
CA LYS A 79 19.19 -2.91 15.79
C LYS A 79 20.34 -3.92 15.70
N SER A 80 20.03 -5.22 15.66
CA SER A 80 21.06 -6.26 15.57
C SER A 80 21.85 -6.22 14.27
N ALA A 81 21.16 -6.03 13.14
CA ALA A 81 21.82 -5.97 11.84
C ALA A 81 22.73 -4.73 11.72
N GLN A 82 22.29 -3.58 12.25
CA GLN A 82 23.11 -2.38 12.28
C GLN A 82 24.32 -2.51 13.20
N ALA A 83 24.17 -3.13 14.38
CA ALA A 83 25.31 -3.39 15.26
C ALA A 83 26.36 -4.33 14.62
N ILE A 84 25.91 -5.36 13.90
CA ILE A 84 26.81 -6.23 13.12
C ILE A 84 27.49 -5.46 12.00
N LEU A 85 26.71 -4.65 11.25
CA LEU A 85 27.24 -3.83 10.16
C LEU A 85 28.29 -2.80 10.66
N ASP A 86 28.03 -2.19 11.82
CA ASP A 86 28.98 -1.25 12.43
C ASP A 86 30.32 -1.92 12.77
N LYS A 87 30.26 -3.15 13.34
CA LYS A 87 31.48 -3.94 13.59
C LYS A 87 32.23 -4.29 12.31
N LEU A 88 31.50 -4.72 11.26
CA LEU A 88 32.10 -4.98 9.95
C LEU A 88 32.74 -3.72 9.32
N LEU A 89 32.16 -2.53 9.57
CA LEU A 89 32.69 -1.26 9.05
C LEU A 89 33.83 -0.67 9.90
N GLU A 90 33.98 -1.09 11.17
CA GLU A 90 35.14 -0.77 12.01
C GLU A 90 36.39 -1.48 11.49
N ASN A 91 36.30 -2.78 11.20
CA ASN A 91 37.38 -3.59 10.65
C ASN A 91 36.86 -4.51 9.53
N PRO A 92 36.80 -4.03 8.27
CA PRO A 92 36.25 -4.79 7.15
C PRO A 92 36.96 -6.13 6.83
N ALA A 93 38.19 -6.30 7.32
CA ALA A 93 38.97 -7.53 7.11
C ALA A 93 38.69 -8.60 8.18
N ASP A 94 38.07 -8.23 9.30
CA ASP A 94 37.79 -9.14 10.42
C ASP A 94 36.28 -9.46 10.49
N THR A 95 35.94 -10.69 10.17
CA THR A 95 34.58 -11.24 10.33
C THR A 95 34.47 -12.17 11.53
N SER A 96 35.57 -12.36 12.31
CA SER A 96 35.66 -13.35 13.41
C SER A 96 35.17 -12.84 14.76
N PHE A 97 34.73 -11.59 14.87
CA PHE A 97 34.27 -10.99 16.11
C PHE A 97 33.05 -11.72 16.73
N ASP A 98 32.88 -11.58 18.04
CA ASP A 98 31.75 -12.18 18.73
C ASP A 98 30.41 -11.50 18.36
N LEU A 99 29.47 -12.30 17.87
CA LEU A 99 28.14 -11.86 17.47
C LEU A 99 27.14 -11.84 18.64
N GLU A 100 27.39 -12.59 19.73
CA GLU A 100 26.42 -12.76 20.79
C GLU A 100 25.95 -11.45 21.44
N PRO A 101 26.85 -10.50 21.78
CA PRO A 101 26.47 -9.22 22.38
C PRO A 101 25.71 -8.29 21.41
N LEU A 102 25.81 -8.50 20.09
CA LEU A 102 25.21 -7.66 19.06
C LEU A 102 23.79 -8.07 18.69
N VAL A 103 23.37 -9.28 19.08
CA VAL A 103 22.08 -9.83 18.67
C VAL A 103 21.08 -9.91 19.81
N TYR A 104 19.80 -9.66 19.49
CA TYR A 104 18.73 -9.60 20.47
C TYR A 104 17.65 -10.66 20.19
N LYS A 105 17.02 -11.14 21.28
CA LYS A 105 15.82 -12.00 21.25
C LYS A 105 15.99 -13.26 20.37
N SER A 106 15.11 -13.41 19.38
CA SER A 106 15.06 -14.59 18.52
C SER A 106 16.28 -14.78 17.63
N LEU A 107 17.04 -13.71 17.35
CA LEU A 107 18.27 -13.80 16.55
C LEU A 107 19.41 -14.52 17.28
N LYS A 108 19.40 -14.59 18.64
CA LYS A 108 20.36 -15.40 19.38
C LYS A 108 20.34 -16.88 19.00
N LYS A 109 19.17 -17.40 18.60
CA LYS A 109 19.04 -18.78 18.13
C LYS A 109 19.61 -19.03 16.73
N LYS A 110 19.94 -17.95 16.01
CA LYS A 110 20.44 -17.95 14.63
C LYS A 110 21.91 -17.52 14.53
N LEU A 111 22.67 -17.61 15.61
CA LEU A 111 24.08 -17.24 15.62
C LEU A 111 24.91 -18.00 14.57
N PRO A 112 24.75 -19.32 14.36
CA PRO A 112 25.46 -20.03 13.30
C PRO A 112 25.13 -19.49 11.90
N GLU A 113 23.82 -19.31 11.62
CA GLU A 113 23.36 -18.76 10.33
C GLU A 113 23.89 -17.33 10.09
N LEU A 114 23.99 -16.52 11.18
CA LEU A 114 24.55 -15.17 11.11
C LEU A 114 26.06 -15.19 10.84
N ARG A 115 26.78 -16.16 11.43
CA ARG A 115 28.23 -16.34 11.19
C ARG A 115 28.47 -16.63 9.71
N ASP A 116 27.71 -17.58 9.14
CA ASP A 116 27.80 -17.91 7.72
C ASP A 116 27.41 -16.73 6.83
N ALA A 117 26.40 -15.94 7.26
CA ALA A 117 25.90 -14.80 6.51
C ALA A 117 26.87 -13.64 6.43
N ILE A 118 27.83 -13.52 7.36
CA ILE A 118 28.88 -12.47 7.35
C ILE A 118 30.24 -12.97 6.84
N ASP A 119 30.31 -14.22 6.42
CA ASP A 119 31.52 -14.78 5.80
C ASP A 119 31.69 -14.23 4.38
N GLY A 120 32.23 -13.02 4.32
CA GLY A 120 32.44 -12.29 3.09
C GLY A 120 33.62 -11.32 3.22
N TYR A 121 33.82 -10.49 2.20
CA TYR A 121 34.92 -9.53 2.16
C TYR A 121 34.42 -8.15 1.71
N ILE A 122 34.57 -7.16 2.59
CA ILE A 122 34.22 -5.77 2.30
C ILE A 122 35.49 -5.03 1.88
N THR A 123 35.58 -4.63 0.61
CA THR A 123 36.69 -3.79 0.16
C THR A 123 36.61 -2.39 0.78
N PRO A 124 37.74 -1.65 0.88
CA PRO A 124 37.75 -0.29 1.41
C PRO A 124 36.77 0.66 0.70
N GLU A 125 36.58 0.50 -0.62
CA GLU A 125 35.65 1.29 -1.42
C GLU A 125 34.19 0.95 -1.04
N GLN A 126 33.88 -0.34 -0.86
CA GLN A 126 32.54 -0.78 -0.42
C GLN A 126 32.26 -0.31 1.02
N ALA A 127 33.24 -0.38 1.92
CA ALA A 127 33.10 0.14 3.28
C ALA A 127 32.81 1.65 3.28
N GLY A 128 33.55 2.42 2.48
CA GLY A 128 33.30 3.85 2.28
C GLY A 128 31.89 4.12 1.77
N LYS A 129 31.46 3.38 0.74
CA LYS A 129 30.11 3.51 0.18
C LYS A 129 29.02 3.14 1.18
N LEU A 130 29.18 2.07 1.96
CA LEU A 130 28.23 1.66 3.00
C LEU A 130 28.09 2.73 4.08
N LYS A 131 29.18 3.37 4.52
CA LYS A 131 29.15 4.50 5.47
C LYS A 131 28.34 5.67 4.92
N VAL A 132 28.54 6.04 3.65
CA VAL A 132 27.77 7.12 3.00
C VAL A 132 26.27 6.76 2.90
N ILE A 133 25.93 5.54 2.49
CA ILE A 133 24.54 5.07 2.42
C ILE A 133 23.87 5.13 3.79
N LYS A 134 24.55 4.67 4.84
CA LYS A 134 24.03 4.69 6.21
C LYS A 134 23.77 6.12 6.69
N ALA A 135 24.76 7.01 6.55
CA ALA A 135 24.60 8.42 6.92
C ALA A 135 23.47 9.12 6.16
N HIS A 136 23.33 8.83 4.85
CA HIS A 136 22.23 9.38 4.05
C HIS A 136 20.87 8.84 4.51
N TYR A 137 20.78 7.55 4.83
CA TYR A 137 19.56 6.96 5.37
C TYR A 137 19.13 7.60 6.71
N GLU A 138 20.08 7.79 7.64
CA GLU A 138 19.83 8.45 8.94
C GLU A 138 19.40 9.91 8.76
N ASN A 139 20.03 10.63 7.84
CA ASN A 139 19.60 11.99 7.48
C ASN A 139 18.19 12.03 6.94
N LEU A 140 17.82 11.10 6.04
CA LEU A 140 16.46 11.00 5.52
C LEU A 140 15.43 10.68 6.63
N GLU A 141 15.81 9.90 7.66
CA GLU A 141 14.94 9.66 8.82
C GLU A 141 14.69 10.93 9.62
N SER A 142 15.76 11.68 9.93
CA SER A 142 15.68 12.96 10.65
C SER A 142 14.80 13.98 9.88
N ARG A 143 15.08 14.16 8.59
CA ARG A 143 14.33 15.12 7.75
C ARG A 143 12.85 14.71 7.62
N LYS A 144 12.58 13.41 7.57
CA LYS A 144 11.22 12.91 7.56
C LYS A 144 10.50 13.18 8.88
N ALA A 145 11.17 13.03 10.03
CA ALA A 145 10.59 13.35 11.34
C ALA A 145 10.24 14.84 11.47
N GLU A 146 11.15 15.74 11.07
CA GLU A 146 10.89 17.18 11.05
C GLU A 146 9.67 17.54 10.16
N LEU A 147 9.57 16.90 8.98
CA LEU A 147 8.43 17.08 8.10
C LEU A 147 7.13 16.55 8.74
N GLU A 148 7.19 15.44 9.47
CA GLU A 148 6.04 14.86 10.16
C GLU A 148 5.49 15.79 11.26
N GLU A 149 6.34 16.51 11.97
CA GLU A 149 5.92 17.55 12.94
C GLU A 149 5.17 18.69 12.24
N LEU A 150 5.69 19.20 11.13
CA LEU A 150 5.02 20.22 10.33
C LEU A 150 3.65 19.74 9.81
N ILE A 151 3.57 18.49 9.35
CA ILE A 151 2.32 17.89 8.90
C ILE A 151 1.30 17.82 10.04
N LEU A 152 1.70 17.39 11.23
CA LEU A 152 0.81 17.28 12.39
C LEU A 152 0.30 18.66 12.82
N ALA A 153 1.15 19.68 12.85
CA ALA A 153 0.76 21.05 13.14
C ALA A 153 -0.27 21.58 12.12
N LEU A 154 -0.04 21.38 10.83
CA LEU A 154 -0.95 21.82 9.77
C LEU A 154 -2.26 21.02 9.76
N ALA A 155 -2.25 19.77 10.24
CA ALA A 155 -3.43 18.91 10.31
C ALA A 155 -4.30 19.16 11.56
N ALA A 156 -3.83 19.94 12.55
CA ALA A 156 -4.55 20.21 13.81
C ALA A 156 -5.99 20.72 13.62
N PRO A 157 -6.31 21.60 12.64
CA PRO A 157 -7.68 22.05 12.41
C PRO A 157 -8.66 20.94 11.99
N TYR A 158 -8.18 19.78 11.55
CA TYR A 158 -8.97 18.66 11.06
C TYR A 158 -9.04 17.49 12.05
N GLN A 159 -8.75 17.76 13.35
CA GLN A 159 -8.63 16.69 14.36
C GLN A 159 -9.92 15.86 14.53
N GLN A 160 -11.09 16.47 14.35
CA GLN A 160 -12.36 15.77 14.42
C GLN A 160 -12.50 14.73 13.32
N GLU A 161 -12.25 15.12 12.07
CA GLU A 161 -12.32 14.23 10.91
C GLU A 161 -11.24 13.15 10.97
N LEU A 162 -10.06 13.49 11.46
CA LEU A 162 -8.98 12.51 11.65
C LEU A 162 -9.38 11.45 12.67
N THR A 163 -10.00 11.83 13.77
CA THR A 163 -10.49 10.90 14.79
C THR A 163 -11.56 9.96 14.22
N ILE A 164 -12.52 10.52 13.47
CA ILE A 164 -13.53 9.73 12.76
C ILE A 164 -12.86 8.71 11.83
N LEU A 165 -11.95 9.15 10.96
CA LEU A 165 -11.27 8.26 10.00
C LEU A 165 -10.46 7.15 10.68
N GLN A 166 -9.85 7.42 11.84
CA GLN A 166 -9.07 6.42 12.57
C GLN A 166 -9.93 5.30 13.17
N THR A 167 -11.25 5.47 13.25
CA THR A 167 -12.16 4.36 13.61
C THR A 167 -12.34 3.35 12.48
N ALA A 168 -12.00 3.72 11.25
CA ALA A 168 -12.16 2.84 10.09
C ALA A 168 -11.10 1.71 10.07
N PRO A 169 -11.47 0.53 9.58
CA PRO A 169 -10.57 -0.61 9.47
C PRO A 169 -9.30 -0.29 8.70
N GLY A 170 -8.14 -0.58 9.30
CA GLY A 170 -6.82 -0.40 8.67
C GLY A 170 -6.30 1.02 8.63
N ILE A 171 -6.96 1.97 9.31
CA ILE A 171 -6.56 3.39 9.40
C ILE A 171 -6.25 3.71 10.87
N SER A 172 -5.22 3.11 11.42
CA SER A 172 -4.80 3.33 12.82
C SER A 172 -3.76 4.45 12.98
N SER A 173 -3.00 4.75 11.91
CA SER A 173 -1.97 5.79 11.95
C SER A 173 -2.57 7.16 11.62
N PRO A 174 -2.24 8.23 12.37
CA PRO A 174 -2.65 9.57 12.04
C PRO A 174 -2.20 9.99 10.64
N PHE A 175 -0.99 9.62 10.22
CA PHE A 175 -0.49 9.92 8.86
C PHE A 175 -1.28 9.22 7.75
N THR A 176 -1.90 8.07 8.03
CA THR A 176 -2.80 7.43 7.07
C THR A 176 -4.09 8.24 6.91
N ALA A 177 -4.69 8.67 8.01
CA ALA A 177 -5.88 9.52 8.00
C ALA A 177 -5.59 10.88 7.35
N ILE A 178 -4.48 11.54 7.71
CA ILE A 178 -4.03 12.81 7.10
C ILE A 178 -3.80 12.62 5.59
N GLY A 179 -3.16 11.53 5.18
CA GLY A 179 -2.96 11.21 3.76
C GLY A 179 -4.28 11.09 2.99
N ILE A 180 -5.31 10.52 3.62
CA ILE A 180 -6.64 10.41 3.03
C ILE A 180 -7.27 11.80 2.86
N ILE A 181 -7.39 12.60 3.93
CA ILE A 181 -8.02 13.93 3.83
C ILE A 181 -7.24 14.88 2.93
N SER A 182 -5.91 14.77 2.87
CA SER A 182 -5.10 15.58 1.97
C SER A 182 -5.42 15.33 0.49
N GLU A 183 -5.85 14.13 0.13
CA GLU A 183 -6.22 13.78 -1.25
C GLU A 183 -7.70 14.01 -1.55
N ILE A 184 -8.63 13.63 -0.64
CA ILE A 184 -10.08 13.69 -0.90
C ILE A 184 -10.79 14.89 -0.27
N CYS A 185 -10.09 15.69 0.57
CA CYS A 185 -10.68 16.74 1.42
C CYS A 185 -11.59 16.18 2.54
N THR A 186 -12.09 17.06 3.39
CA THR A 186 -13.07 16.73 4.44
C THR A 186 -14.50 16.99 3.99
N ASN A 187 -14.72 18.00 3.12
CA ASN A 187 -16.02 18.27 2.54
C ASN A 187 -16.35 17.33 1.39
N MET A 188 -17.35 16.47 1.57
CA MET A 188 -17.78 15.47 0.59
C MET A 188 -18.76 16.03 -0.47
N GLU A 189 -19.21 17.28 -0.38
CA GLU A 189 -20.05 17.93 -1.40
C GLU A 189 -19.34 18.07 -2.76
N ALA A 190 -18.01 18.12 -2.74
CA ALA A 190 -17.18 18.10 -3.94
C ALA A 190 -17.39 16.85 -4.83
N PHE A 191 -17.95 15.77 -4.26
CA PHE A 191 -18.24 14.53 -4.96
C PHE A 191 -19.74 14.23 -4.90
N PRO A 192 -20.44 14.17 -6.04
CA PRO A 192 -21.89 13.92 -6.09
C PRO A 192 -22.29 12.62 -5.40
N SER A 193 -21.42 11.63 -5.35
CA SER A 193 -21.63 10.38 -4.60
C SER A 193 -20.33 9.65 -4.31
N ALA A 194 -20.38 8.67 -3.41
CA ALA A 194 -19.26 7.75 -3.15
C ALA A 194 -18.79 7.00 -4.42
N LYS A 195 -19.68 6.78 -5.40
CA LYS A 195 -19.32 6.16 -6.69
C LYS A 195 -18.41 7.07 -7.51
N HIS A 196 -18.69 8.37 -7.53
CA HIS A 196 -17.85 9.37 -8.22
C HIS A 196 -16.47 9.47 -7.55
N LEU A 197 -16.42 9.52 -6.22
CA LEU A 197 -15.17 9.50 -5.47
C LEU A 197 -14.35 8.23 -5.77
N CYS A 198 -14.96 7.05 -5.77
CA CYS A 198 -14.27 5.79 -6.10
C CYS A 198 -13.75 5.77 -7.54
N SER A 199 -14.48 6.37 -8.48
CA SER A 199 -14.04 6.51 -9.87
C SER A 199 -12.85 7.46 -10.00
N TRP A 200 -12.94 8.61 -9.36
CA TRP A 200 -11.86 9.60 -9.28
C TRP A 200 -10.59 9.01 -8.64
N ALA A 201 -10.73 8.22 -7.58
CA ALA A 201 -9.63 7.52 -6.92
C ALA A 201 -9.07 6.33 -7.75
N GLY A 202 -9.62 6.02 -8.90
CA GLY A 202 -9.16 4.92 -9.75
C GLY A 202 -9.42 3.53 -9.15
N LEU A 203 -10.47 3.37 -8.33
CA LEU A 203 -10.86 2.10 -7.73
C LEU A 203 -12.02 1.42 -8.46
N THR A 204 -12.41 1.95 -9.63
CA THR A 204 -13.42 1.35 -10.50
C THR A 204 -12.79 0.86 -11.79
N PRO A 205 -13.31 -0.22 -12.38
CA PRO A 205 -12.88 -0.63 -13.71
C PRO A 205 -13.15 0.47 -14.74
N THR A 206 -12.26 0.63 -15.69
CA THR A 206 -12.51 1.48 -16.85
C THR A 206 -13.47 0.78 -17.81
N ASN A 207 -14.35 1.54 -18.45
CA ASN A 207 -15.18 1.02 -19.51
C ASN A 207 -14.38 1.04 -20.84
N ASN A 208 -13.65 -0.05 -21.10
CA ASN A 208 -12.91 -0.24 -22.34
C ASN A 208 -13.61 -1.30 -23.17
N GLU A 209 -14.73 -0.90 -23.74
CA GLU A 209 -15.57 -1.73 -24.59
C GLU A 209 -15.71 -1.06 -25.97
N SER A 210 -15.62 -1.83 -27.04
CA SER A 210 -15.81 -1.38 -28.41
C SER A 210 -16.56 -2.47 -29.17
N ALA A 211 -17.68 -2.09 -29.83
CA ALA A 211 -18.54 -3.01 -30.58
C ALA A 211 -18.97 -4.26 -29.77
N GLY A 212 -19.41 -4.03 -28.52
CA GLY A 212 -19.83 -5.09 -27.59
C GLY A 212 -18.72 -5.99 -27.04
N LYS A 213 -17.47 -5.77 -27.44
CA LYS A 213 -16.31 -6.56 -26.95
C LYS A 213 -15.54 -5.80 -25.86
N LYS A 214 -15.48 -6.36 -24.65
CA LYS A 214 -14.69 -5.83 -23.53
C LYS A 214 -13.19 -6.07 -23.79
N LYS A 215 -12.43 -5.01 -24.05
CA LYS A 215 -10.98 -5.07 -24.26
C LYS A 215 -10.18 -5.15 -22.94
N SER A 216 -10.66 -4.50 -21.88
CA SER A 216 -9.97 -4.52 -20.58
C SER A 216 -10.94 -4.21 -19.44
N VAL A 217 -10.70 -4.86 -18.28
CA VAL A 217 -11.36 -4.59 -17.00
C VAL A 217 -10.39 -3.99 -15.97
N ARG A 218 -9.26 -3.44 -16.43
CA ARG A 218 -8.28 -2.81 -15.55
C ARG A 218 -8.86 -1.54 -14.94
N VAL A 219 -8.45 -1.24 -13.71
CA VAL A 219 -8.75 0.04 -13.08
C VAL A 219 -7.96 1.16 -13.76
N SER A 220 -8.49 2.40 -13.72
CA SER A 220 -7.82 3.56 -14.29
C SER A 220 -6.48 3.85 -13.60
N LYS A 221 -5.62 4.66 -14.25
CA LYS A 221 -4.36 5.15 -13.66
C LYS A 221 -4.58 6.31 -12.67
N ALA A 222 -5.82 6.80 -12.51
CA ALA A 222 -6.17 7.86 -11.57
C ALA A 222 -5.84 7.49 -10.11
N GLY A 223 -5.82 8.48 -9.23
CA GLY A 223 -5.62 8.30 -7.80
C GLY A 223 -4.22 7.77 -7.43
N CYS A 224 -3.16 8.30 -8.07
CA CYS A 224 -1.79 7.80 -7.92
C CYS A 224 -1.26 7.80 -6.47
N TYR A 225 -1.80 8.61 -5.58
CA TYR A 225 -1.44 8.63 -4.16
C TYR A 225 -2.50 7.95 -3.28
N ILE A 226 -3.79 8.28 -3.48
CA ILE A 226 -4.87 7.73 -2.65
C ILE A 226 -5.09 6.24 -2.88
N LYS A 227 -5.01 5.76 -4.12
CA LYS A 227 -5.22 4.34 -4.43
C LYS A 227 -4.19 3.42 -3.77
N PRO A 228 -2.86 3.64 -3.86
CA PRO A 228 -1.88 2.84 -3.13
C PRO A 228 -2.09 2.88 -1.62
N LEU A 229 -2.42 4.03 -1.04
CA LEU A 229 -2.69 4.17 0.39
C LEU A 229 -3.87 3.30 0.83
N LEU A 230 -4.99 3.36 0.11
CA LEU A 230 -6.17 2.53 0.40
C LEU A 230 -5.91 1.04 0.15
N VAL A 231 -5.06 0.69 -0.82
CA VAL A 231 -4.63 -0.70 -1.04
C VAL A 231 -3.79 -1.21 0.14
N GLN A 232 -2.93 -0.38 0.73
CA GLN A 232 -2.19 -0.73 1.95
C GLN A 232 -3.16 -0.96 3.13
N CYS A 233 -4.13 -0.05 3.35
CA CYS A 233 -5.17 -0.22 4.36
C CYS A 233 -5.96 -1.52 4.14
N ALA A 234 -6.38 -1.81 2.89
CA ALA A 234 -7.09 -3.02 2.55
C ALA A 234 -6.27 -4.28 2.84
N ASN A 235 -4.97 -4.28 2.53
CA ASN A 235 -4.08 -5.40 2.86
C ASN A 235 -3.91 -5.61 4.38
N ALA A 236 -3.88 -4.53 5.16
CA ALA A 236 -3.84 -4.62 6.62
C ALA A 236 -5.14 -5.23 7.18
N VAL A 237 -6.29 -4.75 6.71
CA VAL A 237 -7.62 -5.20 7.16
C VAL A 237 -7.85 -6.69 6.88
N VAL A 238 -7.54 -7.18 5.69
CA VAL A 238 -7.80 -8.58 5.33
C VAL A 238 -6.92 -9.58 6.08
N LYS A 239 -5.82 -9.10 6.66
CA LYS A 239 -4.95 -9.90 7.55
C LYS A 239 -5.41 -9.84 9.01
N SER A 240 -6.15 -8.80 9.39
CA SER A 240 -6.65 -8.60 10.75
C SER A 240 -7.84 -9.52 11.06
N THR A 241 -7.91 -9.99 12.30
CA THR A 241 -9.08 -10.72 12.82
C THR A 241 -10.17 -9.79 13.39
N LYS A 242 -9.84 -8.50 13.60
CA LYS A 242 -10.75 -7.52 14.21
C LYS A 242 -11.94 -7.14 13.32
N HIS A 243 -11.83 -7.34 11.99
CA HIS A 243 -12.82 -6.93 11.01
C HIS A 243 -13.21 -8.13 10.12
N PRO A 244 -13.94 -9.12 10.68
CA PRO A 244 -14.32 -10.34 9.97
C PRO A 244 -15.17 -10.07 8.73
N GLU A 245 -16.01 -9.02 8.75
CA GLU A 245 -16.84 -8.59 7.62
C GLU A 245 -16.01 -8.30 6.36
N MET A 246 -14.92 -7.57 6.51
CA MET A 246 -14.02 -7.24 5.40
C MET A 246 -13.21 -8.47 4.94
N ARG A 247 -12.71 -9.25 5.89
CA ARG A 247 -11.93 -10.46 5.61
C ARG A 247 -12.77 -11.51 4.88
N ASN A 248 -13.98 -11.78 5.34
CA ASN A 248 -14.87 -12.77 4.72
C ASN A 248 -15.24 -12.36 3.29
N ARG A 249 -15.54 -11.08 3.08
CA ARG A 249 -15.80 -10.56 1.74
C ARG A 249 -14.59 -10.68 0.83
N TYR A 250 -13.39 -10.37 1.34
CA TYR A 250 -12.14 -10.56 0.60
C TYR A 250 -11.95 -12.03 0.20
N LEU A 251 -12.11 -12.98 1.12
CA LEU A 251 -11.91 -14.41 0.84
C LEU A 251 -12.88 -14.91 -0.25
N ARG A 252 -14.16 -14.53 -0.18
CA ARG A 252 -15.14 -14.83 -1.23
C ARG A 252 -14.76 -14.26 -2.60
N LEU A 253 -14.30 -13.01 -2.63
CA LEU A 253 -13.87 -12.37 -3.88
C LEU A 253 -12.58 -12.97 -4.41
N LYS A 254 -11.61 -13.28 -3.52
CA LYS A 254 -10.33 -13.91 -3.87
C LYS A 254 -10.53 -15.25 -4.56
N LYS A 255 -11.45 -16.11 -4.05
CA LYS A 255 -11.75 -17.42 -4.65
C LYS A 255 -12.20 -17.30 -6.10
N ARG A 256 -13.00 -16.26 -6.45
CA ARG A 256 -13.60 -16.10 -7.79
C ARG A 256 -12.76 -15.23 -8.74
N ARG A 257 -12.04 -14.22 -8.25
CA ARG A 257 -11.44 -13.15 -9.06
C ARG A 257 -9.94 -12.97 -8.84
N GLY A 258 -9.36 -13.70 -7.89
CA GLY A 258 -7.96 -13.60 -7.50
C GLY A 258 -7.66 -12.43 -6.56
N HIS A 259 -6.45 -12.43 -5.98
CA HIS A 259 -6.01 -11.49 -4.95
C HIS A 259 -6.10 -10.02 -5.40
N LYS A 260 -5.51 -9.67 -6.55
CA LYS A 260 -5.41 -8.27 -7.00
C LYS A 260 -6.79 -7.60 -7.15
N LYS A 261 -7.77 -8.31 -7.74
CA LYS A 261 -9.13 -7.77 -7.91
C LYS A 261 -9.88 -7.69 -6.59
N ALA A 262 -9.68 -8.68 -5.69
CA ALA A 262 -10.30 -8.70 -4.38
C ALA A 262 -9.83 -7.53 -3.50
N ILE A 263 -8.52 -7.24 -3.47
CA ILE A 263 -7.97 -6.11 -2.70
C ILE A 263 -8.50 -4.76 -3.20
N ILE A 264 -8.59 -4.55 -4.51
CA ILE A 264 -9.19 -3.31 -5.06
C ILE A 264 -10.66 -3.19 -4.65
N ALA A 265 -11.41 -4.28 -4.60
CA ALA A 265 -12.80 -4.25 -4.14
C ALA A 265 -12.90 -3.87 -2.65
N ILE A 266 -12.01 -4.39 -1.79
CA ILE A 266 -11.95 -3.98 -0.37
C ILE A 266 -11.53 -2.52 -0.24
N ALA A 267 -10.51 -2.06 -0.97
CA ALA A 267 -10.10 -0.65 -0.98
C ALA A 267 -11.25 0.29 -1.40
N ARG A 268 -12.06 -0.13 -2.40
CA ARG A 268 -13.27 0.59 -2.80
C ARG A 268 -14.32 0.62 -1.69
N MET A 269 -14.53 -0.49 -0.97
CA MET A 269 -15.44 -0.53 0.17
C MET A 269 -14.99 0.42 1.27
N LEU A 270 -13.69 0.42 1.61
CA LEU A 270 -13.12 1.35 2.59
C LEU A 270 -13.40 2.80 2.15
N LEU A 271 -13.08 3.18 0.91
CA LEU A 271 -13.32 4.54 0.44
C LEU A 271 -14.80 4.92 0.45
N THR A 272 -15.70 3.98 0.16
CA THR A 272 -17.14 4.20 0.27
C THR A 272 -17.56 4.47 1.71
N ALA A 273 -17.03 3.70 2.68
CA ALA A 273 -17.28 3.93 4.10
C ALA A 273 -16.76 5.32 4.54
N LEU A 274 -15.52 5.65 4.18
CA LEU A 274 -14.89 6.95 4.50
C LEU A 274 -15.70 8.13 3.95
N TYR A 275 -16.27 8.00 2.74
CA TYR A 275 -17.15 9.02 2.16
C TYR A 275 -18.36 9.31 3.07
N TYR A 276 -19.06 8.26 3.52
CA TYR A 276 -20.23 8.44 4.38
C TYR A 276 -19.87 8.86 5.81
N MET A 277 -18.76 8.36 6.34
CA MET A 277 -18.24 8.77 7.64
C MET A 277 -17.94 10.28 7.68
N LEU A 278 -17.24 10.79 6.67
CA LEU A 278 -16.94 12.23 6.56
C LEU A 278 -18.20 13.06 6.26
N LYS A 279 -19.10 12.56 5.40
CA LYS A 279 -20.32 13.27 5.03
C LYS A 279 -21.28 13.42 6.21
N ASN A 280 -21.40 12.38 7.04
CA ASN A 280 -22.34 12.36 8.17
C ASN A 280 -21.69 12.76 9.50
N GLY A 281 -20.35 12.86 9.57
CA GLY A 281 -19.65 13.07 10.84
C GLY A 281 -19.70 11.86 11.79
N GLU A 282 -19.79 10.62 11.27
CA GLU A 282 -20.04 9.40 12.03
C GLU A 282 -18.82 8.47 12.06
N ASN A 283 -18.65 7.76 13.17
CA ASN A 283 -17.64 6.72 13.30
C ASN A 283 -17.98 5.49 12.43
N TYR A 284 -16.96 4.68 12.12
CA TYR A 284 -17.15 3.43 11.38
C TYR A 284 -18.11 2.48 12.11
N ASN A 285 -19.13 2.02 11.39
CA ASN A 285 -20.11 1.06 11.89
C ASN A 285 -20.02 -0.26 11.09
N ALA A 286 -19.48 -1.30 11.72
CA ALA A 286 -19.36 -2.63 11.12
C ALA A 286 -20.73 -3.32 10.88
N GLU A 287 -21.77 -2.93 11.64
CA GLU A 287 -23.09 -3.57 11.55
C GLU A 287 -23.80 -3.34 10.21
N LEU A 288 -23.47 -2.22 9.55
CA LEU A 288 -23.98 -1.93 8.20
C LEU A 288 -23.59 -2.98 7.17
N TYR A 289 -22.54 -3.76 7.44
CA TYR A 289 -22.03 -4.82 6.56
C TYR A 289 -22.47 -6.23 6.96
N ARG A 290 -23.04 -6.43 8.16
CA ARG A 290 -23.44 -7.76 8.68
C ARG A 290 -24.47 -8.46 7.80
N LYS A 291 -25.42 -7.74 7.20
CA LYS A 291 -26.44 -8.33 6.31
C LYS A 291 -25.86 -8.92 5.02
N SER A 292 -24.70 -8.44 4.55
CA SER A 292 -24.07 -8.93 3.31
C SER A 292 -23.03 -10.01 3.57
N ASP A 293 -22.61 -10.22 4.82
CA ASP A 293 -21.51 -11.10 5.22
C ASP A 293 -21.94 -12.25 6.10
N LEU A 294 -23.18 -12.70 5.98
CA LEU A 294 -23.55 -14.03 6.44
C LEU A 294 -22.50 -15.02 5.96
N PRO A 295 -22.01 -15.93 6.83
CA PRO A 295 -21.11 -17.00 6.40
C PRO A 295 -21.72 -17.63 5.14
N PRO A 296 -20.89 -18.09 4.18
CA PRO A 296 -21.43 -18.79 3.03
C PRO A 296 -22.37 -19.85 3.61
N VAL A 297 -23.64 -19.79 3.21
CA VAL A 297 -24.57 -20.89 3.49
C VAL A 297 -23.80 -22.12 3.02
N ASP A 298 -23.53 -23.05 3.94
CA ASP A 298 -23.01 -24.36 3.59
C ASP A 298 -23.97 -24.88 2.53
N ARG A 299 -23.58 -24.72 1.28
CA ARG A 299 -24.32 -25.34 0.20
C ARG A 299 -24.07 -26.81 0.43
N GLU A 300 -25.10 -27.49 0.83
CA GLU A 300 -25.12 -28.95 0.79
C GLU A 300 -24.56 -29.33 -0.56
N ILE A 301 -23.39 -29.96 -0.53
CA ILE A 301 -22.70 -30.38 -1.75
C ILE A 301 -23.65 -31.45 -2.31
N THR A 302 -24.23 -31.20 -3.47
CA THR A 302 -25.05 -32.23 -4.13
C THR A 302 -24.22 -33.47 -4.35
N VAL A 303 -24.85 -34.64 -4.34
CA VAL A 303 -24.14 -35.92 -4.56
C VAL A 303 -23.27 -35.85 -5.83
N GLU A 304 -23.75 -35.22 -6.89
CA GLU A 304 -23.01 -35.02 -8.13
C GLU A 304 -21.73 -34.16 -7.94
N GLN A 305 -21.83 -33.09 -7.14
CA GLN A 305 -20.69 -32.23 -6.84
C GLN A 305 -19.65 -32.95 -5.96
N ALA A 306 -20.10 -33.76 -5.00
CA ALA A 306 -19.23 -34.59 -4.17
C ALA A 306 -18.49 -35.65 -5.01
N LEU A 307 -19.21 -36.32 -5.93
CA LEU A 307 -18.66 -37.29 -6.87
C LEU A 307 -17.63 -36.64 -7.83
N MET A 308 -17.91 -35.45 -8.31
CA MET A 308 -17.00 -34.70 -9.18
C MET A 308 -15.71 -34.27 -8.45
N ILE A 309 -15.83 -33.82 -7.18
CA ILE A 309 -14.68 -33.49 -6.33
C ILE A 309 -13.82 -34.74 -6.07
N ALA A 310 -14.45 -35.85 -5.73
CA ALA A 310 -13.74 -37.11 -5.46
C ALA A 310 -13.01 -37.62 -6.72
N ARG A 311 -13.62 -37.55 -7.90
CA ARG A 311 -12.96 -37.89 -9.18
C ARG A 311 -11.77 -36.98 -9.47
N ASN A 312 -11.89 -35.68 -9.26
CA ASN A 312 -10.81 -34.71 -9.47
C ASN A 312 -9.64 -34.90 -8.50
N GLN A 313 -9.88 -35.52 -7.34
CA GLN A 313 -8.85 -35.89 -6.38
C GLN A 313 -8.26 -37.29 -6.59
N GLY A 314 -8.63 -37.98 -7.69
CA GLY A 314 -8.09 -39.29 -8.06
C GLY A 314 -8.77 -40.49 -7.41
N TYR A 315 -9.88 -40.32 -6.68
CA TYR A 315 -10.65 -41.42 -6.09
C TYR A 315 -11.45 -42.18 -7.17
N LYS A 316 -11.31 -43.49 -7.19
CA LYS A 316 -12.16 -44.38 -8.03
C LYS A 316 -13.46 -44.64 -7.29
N ILE A 317 -14.56 -44.14 -7.83
CA ILE A 317 -15.88 -44.30 -7.25
C ILE A 317 -16.54 -45.53 -7.91
N LYS A 318 -16.88 -46.52 -7.10
CA LYS A 318 -17.69 -47.68 -7.55
C LYS A 318 -19.16 -47.38 -7.30
N SER A 319 -20.03 -47.60 -8.27
CA SER A 319 -21.48 -47.63 -8.06
C SER A 319 -21.83 -48.81 -7.15
N ALA A 320 -22.62 -48.55 -6.09
CA ALA A 320 -23.22 -49.65 -5.37
C ALA A 320 -24.20 -50.31 -6.34
N THR A 321 -23.86 -51.46 -6.88
CA THR A 321 -24.84 -52.34 -7.53
C THR A 321 -25.79 -52.86 -6.45
N ALA A 322 -27.08 -52.56 -6.60
CA ALA A 322 -28.16 -53.14 -5.81
C ALA A 322 -28.18 -54.65 -5.88
#